data_c98d0c1b0268ac73e34a062fb4d0cf97
#
_entry.id   c98d0c1b0268ac73e34a062fb4d0cf97
#
_cell.length_a   1.000
_cell.length_b   1.000
_cell.length_c   1.000
_cell.angle_alpha   90.00
_cell.angle_beta   90.00
_cell.angle_gamma   90.00
#
_symmetry.space_group_name_H-M   'P 1'
#
loop_
_entity.id
_entity.type
_entity.pdbx_description
1 polymer ?
#
loop_
_entity_poly.entity_id
_entity_poly.type
_entity_poly.pdbx_seq_one_letter_code
_entity_poly.pdbx_strand_id
1 'polypeptide(L)' 'MTGSDRLQTLADYYRDQAGACRQMAQQASDRFSKDWLDLAERWTKLARQAEAAAFPTDQSAAQ' A
#
# COMPACT_ATOMS: atom_id res chain seq x y z
N MET A 1 3.65 15.36 -18.26
CA MET A 1 3.56 14.64 -16.99
C MET A 1 2.19 14.74 -16.44
N THR A 2 1.70 13.64 -16.02
CA THR A 2 0.33 13.57 -15.56
C THR A 2 0.31 13.29 -14.06
N GLY A 3 -0.84 13.54 -13.45
CA GLY A 3 -1.05 13.21 -12.07
C GLY A 3 -0.96 11.71 -11.83
N SER A 4 -1.22 10.92 -12.86
CA SER A 4 -1.17 9.47 -12.73
C SER A 4 0.23 8.97 -12.40
N ASP A 5 1.25 9.63 -12.96
CA ASP A 5 2.63 9.23 -12.67
C ASP A 5 2.95 9.41 -11.19
N ARG A 6 2.49 10.52 -10.62
CA ARG A 6 2.73 10.76 -9.20
C ARG A 6 1.99 9.77 -8.33
N LEU A 7 0.76 9.47 -8.68
CA LEU A 7 -0.03 8.51 -7.92
C LEU A 7 0.57 7.11 -8.01
N GLN A 8 1.08 6.75 -9.19
CA GLN A 8 1.73 5.46 -9.36
C GLN A 8 2.99 5.38 -8.51
N THR A 9 3.79 6.44 -8.49
CA THR A 9 4.98 6.48 -7.66
C THR A 9 4.63 6.39 -6.19
N LEU A 10 3.57 7.06 -5.79
CA LEU A 10 3.11 7.02 -4.42
C LEU A 10 2.65 5.62 -4.03
N ALA A 11 1.93 4.95 -4.93
CA ALA A 11 1.50 3.58 -4.68
C ALA A 11 2.69 2.66 -4.51
N ASP A 12 3.72 2.83 -5.34
CA ASP A 12 4.94 2.03 -5.22
C ASP A 12 5.62 2.27 -3.88
N TYR A 13 5.67 3.52 -3.45
CA TYR A 13 6.24 3.85 -2.15
C TYR A 13 5.48 3.14 -1.03
N TYR A 14 4.17 3.19 -1.08
CA TYR A 14 3.35 2.54 -0.05
C TYR A 14 3.57 1.03 -0.05
N ARG A 15 3.71 0.42 -1.22
CA ARG A 15 3.98 -1.01 -1.30
C ARG A 15 5.33 -1.36 -0.71
N ASP A 16 6.33 -0.52 -0.96
CA ASP A 16 7.65 -0.73 -0.38
C ASP A 16 7.58 -0.70 1.14
N GLN A 17 6.81 0.25 1.68
CA GLN A 17 6.65 0.34 3.12
C GLN A 17 5.93 -0.88 3.67
N ALA A 18 4.91 -1.35 2.97
CA ALA A 18 4.20 -2.55 3.39
C ALA A 18 5.13 -3.75 3.41
N GLY A 19 5.96 -3.90 2.39
CA GLY A 19 6.93 -4.98 2.35
C GLY A 19 7.92 -4.92 3.47
N ALA A 20 8.43 -3.72 3.76
CA ALA A 20 9.36 -3.55 4.87
C ALA A 20 8.70 -3.92 6.20
N CYS A 21 7.44 -3.53 6.38
CA CYS A 21 6.74 -3.87 7.61
C CYS A 21 6.55 -5.38 7.75
N ARG A 22 6.27 -6.07 6.65
CA ARG A 22 6.16 -7.52 6.68
C ARG A 22 7.47 -8.20 7.06
N GLN A 23 8.57 -7.67 6.54
CA GLN A 23 9.88 -8.20 6.90
C GLN A 23 10.16 -7.99 8.38
N MET A 24 9.83 -6.82 8.90
CA MET A 24 10.00 -6.57 10.32
C MET A 24 9.13 -7.50 11.16
N ALA A 25 7.93 -7.80 10.66
CA ALA A 25 7.04 -8.71 11.36
C ALA A 25 7.65 -10.10 11.50
N GLN A 26 8.37 -10.55 10.47
CA GLN A 26 9.00 -11.86 10.50
C GLN A 26 10.14 -11.92 11.50
N GLN A 27 10.79 -10.79 11.73
CA GLN A 27 11.93 -10.75 12.65
C GLN A 27 11.52 -10.40 14.08
N ALA A 28 10.33 -9.84 14.23
CA ALA A 28 9.86 -9.42 15.54
C ALA A 28 9.31 -10.62 16.32
N SER A 29 9.24 -10.45 17.64
CA SER A 29 8.57 -11.45 18.45
C SER A 29 7.08 -11.46 18.14
N ASP A 30 6.40 -12.54 18.53
CA ASP A 30 4.95 -12.67 18.27
C ASP A 30 4.17 -11.45 18.73
N ARG A 31 4.62 -10.88 19.82
CA ARG A 31 3.94 -9.73 20.40
C ARG A 31 3.94 -8.53 19.47
N PHE A 32 5.08 -8.25 18.87
CA PHE A 32 5.22 -7.10 18.00
C PHE A 32 4.92 -7.42 16.55
N SER A 33 4.93 -8.68 16.20
CA SER A 33 4.65 -9.11 14.84
C SER A 33 3.29 -8.63 14.37
N LYS A 34 2.29 -8.71 15.24
CA LYS A 34 0.94 -8.26 14.90
C LYS A 34 0.89 -6.77 14.60
N ASP A 35 1.64 -6.00 15.38
CA ASP A 35 1.66 -4.55 15.17
C ASP A 35 2.26 -4.23 13.81
N TRP A 36 3.32 -4.93 13.44
CA TRP A 36 3.94 -4.73 12.14
C TRP A 36 3.02 -5.14 11.00
N LEU A 37 2.28 -6.24 11.18
CA LEU A 37 1.35 -6.69 10.17
C LEU A 37 0.18 -5.72 10.01
N ASP A 38 -0.32 -5.18 11.11
CA ASP A 38 -1.35 -4.16 11.06
C ASP A 38 -0.88 -2.94 10.27
N LEU A 39 0.35 -2.53 10.52
CA LEU A 39 0.90 -1.39 9.81
C LEU A 39 1.05 -1.71 8.32
N ALA A 40 1.49 -2.92 8.02
CA ALA A 40 1.62 -3.35 6.63
C ALA A 40 0.26 -3.31 5.92
N GLU A 41 -0.80 -3.70 6.59
CA GLU A 41 -2.13 -3.62 6.01
C GLU A 41 -2.53 -2.19 5.71
N ARG A 42 -2.21 -1.28 6.62
CA ARG A 42 -2.52 0.13 6.38
C ARG A 42 -1.80 0.65 5.16
N TRP A 43 -0.53 0.32 5.02
CA TRP A 43 0.23 0.72 3.85
C TRP A 43 -0.36 0.12 2.58
N THR A 44 -0.79 -1.13 2.66
CA THR A 44 -1.40 -1.80 1.51
C THR A 44 -2.69 -1.11 1.09
N LYS A 45 -3.50 -0.71 2.06
CA LYS A 45 -4.74 0.02 1.77
C LYS A 45 -4.44 1.35 1.10
N LEU A 46 -3.43 2.06 1.60
CA LEU A 46 -3.04 3.32 0.99
C LEU A 46 -2.57 3.11 -0.44
N ALA A 47 -1.83 2.04 -0.68
CA ALA A 47 -1.38 1.73 -2.03
C ALA A 47 -2.55 1.49 -2.96
N ARG A 48 -3.55 0.75 -2.50
CA ARG A 48 -4.73 0.48 -3.30
C ARG A 48 -5.51 1.74 -3.60
N GLN A 49 -5.60 2.64 -2.61
CA GLN A 49 -6.29 3.91 -2.82
C GLN A 49 -5.56 4.76 -3.84
N ALA A 50 -4.24 4.78 -3.78
CA ALA A 50 -3.45 5.54 -4.75
C ALA A 50 -3.60 4.95 -6.15
N GLU A 51 -3.62 3.63 -6.26
CA GLU A 51 -3.81 2.99 -7.54
C GLU A 51 -5.20 3.26 -8.10
N ALA A 52 -6.20 3.21 -7.24
CA ALA A 52 -7.56 3.49 -7.67
C ALA A 52 -7.70 4.92 -8.16
N ALA A 53 -7.00 5.85 -7.53
CA ALA A 53 -7.01 7.23 -7.97
C ALA A 53 -6.27 7.41 -9.29
N ALA A 54 -5.24 6.60 -9.53
CA ALA A 54 -4.49 6.66 -10.77
C ALA A 54 -5.30 6.09 -11.95
N PHE A 55 -6.19 5.14 -11.69
CA PHE A 55 -6.97 4.48 -12.73
C PHE A 55 -8.46 4.49 -12.36
N PRO A 56 -9.06 5.66 -12.19
CA PRO A 56 -10.44 5.74 -11.70
C PRO A 56 -11.47 5.25 -12.70
N THR A 57 -11.16 5.30 -13.98
CA THR A 57 -12.12 4.98 -15.03
C THR A 57 -12.61 3.54 -14.93
N ASP A 58 -11.70 2.64 -14.69
CA ASP A 58 -12.05 1.23 -14.62
C ASP A 58 -13.03 0.95 -13.51
N GLN A 59 -12.82 1.59 -12.38
CA GLN A 59 -13.68 1.38 -11.25
C GLN A 59 -15.06 1.94 -11.46
N SER A 60 -15.11 3.09 -12.07
CA SER A 60 -16.40 3.70 -12.38
C SER A 60 -17.20 2.81 -13.30
N ALA A 61 -16.55 2.22 -14.26
CA ALA A 61 -17.22 1.35 -15.21
C ALA A 61 -17.74 0.09 -14.52
N ALA A 62 -17.04 -0.38 -13.51
CA ALA A 62 -17.43 -1.60 -12.82
C ALA A 62 -18.65 -1.37 -11.92
N GLN A 63 -18.87 -0.14 -11.54
CA GLN A 63 -20.00 0.19 -10.70
C GLN A 63 -21.28 0.26 -11.51
#